data_ccd05f5e976366793faf783236c09e9a
#
_entry.id   ccd05f5e976366793faf783236c09e9a
#
_cell.length_a   1.000
_cell.length_b   1.000
_cell.length_c   1.000
_cell.angle_alpha   90.00
_cell.angle_beta   90.00
_cell.angle_gamma   90.00
#
_symmetry.space_group_name_H-M   'P 1'
#
loop_
_entity.id
_entity.type
_entity.pdbx_description
1 polymer ?
#
loop_
_entity_poly.entity_id
_entity_poly.type
_entity_poly.pdbx_seq_one_letter_code
_entity_poly.pdbx_strand_id
1 'polypeptide(L)'
;MLISSGRAERSWRRSFGLAAIFLLGSGGLFPQAIVPGGISRLFTSDTAILEAQESRKDLPCQVTPVKPALGFDLKFHSGYEVNVPLRELAGDGNQLTMVFRVIPASDPDNALYLSQRLTVPLIEADSKGDAFLRGSFDVGEGKYHVDWLMRDRSERFCSSSWDVEAALPPKDKEMTLDIAASQIQPVDTEPFKEEPPVERDPHEPPLNVKVMVNFAPQNALSATLQPLDTNALVSILRNIARDPRIGKFSIVAFNMQEQRVIYRQDSASQINFPGLGDALHSLNLGTVEVKKLEQKHSGTDFLANLMKGEMVAENDQPDAVIIAGPKVMLDDSLPPEALKDIGEPKFPVFYMNYNVNPQANPWRDAIGSAVKSFKGAEFTISRPRDLFFAWSEIMGRIVKSKFGRTPPVASSP
;
A
#
# COMPACT_ATOMS: atom_id res chain seq x y z
N MET A 1 -34.06 66.72 -20.08
CA MET A 1 -35.04 67.01 -19.04
C MET A 1 -35.07 65.84 -18.08
N LEU A 2 -34.49 66.11 -16.94
CA LEU A 2 -34.51 65.34 -15.66
C LEU A 2 -34.57 63.84 -15.61
N ILE A 3 -33.43 63.27 -15.22
CA ILE A 3 -33.06 61.95 -14.87
C ILE A 3 -33.30 61.74 -13.36
N SER A 4 -34.04 60.69 -12.99
CA SER A 4 -34.12 60.24 -11.60
C SER A 4 -33.30 58.95 -11.45
N SER A 5 -32.30 59.03 -10.57
CA SER A 5 -31.42 57.92 -10.18
C SER A 5 -32.05 57.08 -9.08
N GLY A 6 -32.29 55.81 -9.35
CA GLY A 6 -32.65 54.84 -8.34
C GLY A 6 -31.42 53.99 -7.97
N ARG A 7 -30.88 54.18 -6.78
CA ARG A 7 -29.86 53.35 -6.17
C ARG A 7 -30.49 52.06 -5.66
N ALA A 8 -30.19 50.94 -6.26
CA ALA A 8 -30.49 49.61 -5.71
C ALA A 8 -29.36 49.16 -4.78
N GLU A 9 -29.63 49.11 -3.49
CA GLU A 9 -28.78 48.49 -2.50
C GLU A 9 -28.81 46.97 -2.70
N ARG A 10 -27.70 46.41 -3.14
CA ARG A 10 -27.49 44.96 -3.10
C ARG A 10 -26.99 44.56 -1.71
N SER A 11 -27.88 43.99 -0.92
CA SER A 11 -27.53 43.30 0.29
C SER A 11 -26.68 42.02 -0.07
N TRP A 12 -25.41 42.09 0.23
CA TRP A 12 -24.51 40.93 0.18
C TRP A 12 -24.84 40.00 1.36
N ARG A 13 -25.67 39.00 1.12
CA ARG A 13 -25.77 37.85 2.01
C ARG A 13 -24.46 37.09 1.89
N ARG A 14 -23.64 37.18 2.92
CA ARG A 14 -22.47 36.33 3.13
C ARG A 14 -22.99 34.92 3.37
N SER A 15 -22.93 34.11 2.33
CA SER A 15 -23.03 32.65 2.46
C SER A 15 -21.75 32.18 3.16
N PHE A 16 -21.85 31.94 4.47
CA PHE A 16 -20.84 31.16 5.16
C PHE A 16 -20.92 29.75 4.60
N GLY A 17 -19.97 29.41 3.73
CA GLY A 17 -19.74 28.03 3.31
C GLY A 17 -19.40 27.20 4.53
N LEU A 18 -20.13 26.10 4.70
CA LEU A 18 -19.78 25.02 5.61
C LEU A 18 -18.34 24.56 5.25
N ALA A 19 -17.36 25.00 6.02
CA ALA A 19 -16.07 24.36 6.04
C ALA A 19 -16.26 23.03 6.79
N ALA A 20 -16.43 21.96 6.05
CA ALA A 20 -16.21 20.62 6.60
C ALA A 20 -14.74 20.59 7.00
N ILE A 21 -14.47 20.68 8.29
CA ILE A 21 -13.14 20.42 8.84
C ILE A 21 -12.90 18.92 8.65
N PHE A 22 -12.36 18.56 7.49
CA PHE A 22 -11.65 17.31 7.36
C PHE A 22 -10.46 17.40 8.30
N LEU A 23 -10.55 16.76 9.46
CA LEU A 23 -9.38 16.34 10.22
C LEU A 23 -8.64 15.32 9.35
N LEU A 24 -7.97 15.81 8.31
CA LEU A 24 -6.85 15.15 7.66
C LEU A 24 -5.68 15.21 8.67
N GLY A 25 -5.87 14.57 9.80
CA GLY A 25 -4.75 14.05 10.54
C GLY A 25 -4.04 13.12 9.58
N SER A 26 -2.77 13.39 9.29
CA SER A 26 -1.82 12.43 8.77
C SER A 26 -2.23 11.07 9.31
N GLY A 27 -2.66 10.16 8.40
CA GLY A 27 -3.29 8.91 8.79
C GLY A 27 -2.31 7.97 9.47
N GLY A 28 -1.92 8.32 10.68
CA GLY A 28 -1.32 7.39 11.60
C GLY A 28 -2.39 6.34 11.88
N LEU A 29 -2.26 5.17 11.29
CA LEU A 29 -2.95 3.99 11.74
C LEU A 29 -2.60 3.86 13.21
N PHE A 30 -3.54 4.16 14.12
CA PHE A 30 -3.33 3.91 15.53
C PHE A 30 -3.12 2.40 15.69
N PRO A 31 -1.99 1.97 16.29
CA PRO A 31 -1.66 0.57 16.35
C PRO A 31 -2.78 -0.18 17.05
N GLN A 32 -3.34 -1.16 16.35
CA GLN A 32 -4.24 -2.14 16.93
C GLN A 32 -3.38 -3.15 17.68
N ALA A 33 -3.66 -3.32 18.95
CA ALA A 33 -2.97 -4.31 19.77
C ALA A 33 -3.81 -5.59 19.87
N ILE A 34 -3.16 -6.74 19.68
CA ILE A 34 -3.73 -8.03 20.06
C ILE A 34 -3.96 -7.99 21.57
N VAL A 35 -5.12 -8.44 22.04
CA VAL A 35 -5.39 -8.62 23.46
C VAL A 35 -4.79 -9.96 23.91
N PRO A 36 -3.59 -9.97 24.56
CA PRO A 36 -2.96 -11.22 24.96
C PRO A 36 -3.82 -11.91 26.04
N GLY A 37 -4.09 -13.19 25.88
CA GLY A 37 -4.97 -13.95 26.78
C GLY A 37 -6.46 -13.78 26.45
N GLY A 38 -6.80 -13.16 25.31
CA GLY A 38 -8.16 -13.09 24.80
C GLY A 38 -9.13 -12.43 25.78
N ILE A 39 -10.30 -13.04 25.93
CA ILE A 39 -11.42 -12.54 26.75
C ILE A 39 -11.05 -12.26 28.22
N SER A 40 -10.08 -12.99 28.77
CA SER A 40 -9.73 -12.89 30.20
C SER A 40 -9.10 -11.54 30.61
N ARG A 41 -8.69 -10.72 29.64
CA ARG A 41 -8.11 -9.38 29.88
C ARG A 41 -9.04 -8.22 29.50
N LEU A 42 -10.22 -8.52 29.02
CA LEU A 42 -11.26 -7.51 28.78
C LEU A 42 -11.99 -7.16 30.07
N PHE A 43 -12.59 -6.00 30.12
CA PHE A 43 -13.54 -5.69 31.18
C PHE A 43 -14.76 -6.61 31.09
N THR A 44 -15.30 -7.02 32.20
CA THR A 44 -16.50 -7.89 32.26
C THR A 44 -17.67 -7.29 31.47
N SER A 45 -17.82 -5.96 31.50
CA SER A 45 -18.84 -5.24 30.74
C SER A 45 -18.62 -5.36 29.22
N ASP A 46 -17.36 -5.22 28.75
CA ASP A 46 -17.03 -5.33 27.35
C ASP A 46 -17.30 -6.75 26.83
N THR A 47 -16.90 -7.75 27.63
CA THR A 47 -17.14 -9.16 27.33
C THR A 47 -18.62 -9.48 27.22
N ALA A 48 -19.43 -9.04 28.22
CA ALA A 48 -20.86 -9.31 28.23
C ALA A 48 -21.56 -8.71 26.98
N ILE A 49 -21.16 -7.51 26.55
CA ILE A 49 -21.74 -6.87 25.36
C ILE A 49 -21.34 -7.63 24.08
N LEU A 50 -20.06 -8.03 23.94
CA LEU A 50 -19.60 -8.79 22.79
C LEU A 50 -20.29 -10.17 22.69
N GLU A 51 -20.52 -10.83 23.84
CA GLU A 51 -21.19 -12.13 23.89
C GLU A 51 -22.70 -12.04 23.64
N ALA A 52 -23.33 -10.98 24.13
CA ALA A 52 -24.76 -10.78 23.92
C ALA A 52 -25.12 -10.48 22.46
N GLN A 53 -24.16 -10.02 21.66
CA GLN A 53 -24.37 -9.61 20.26
C GLN A 53 -25.49 -8.58 20.07
N GLU A 54 -25.79 -7.84 21.13
CA GLU A 54 -26.82 -6.80 21.12
C GLU A 54 -26.27 -5.50 20.54
N SER A 55 -27.02 -4.90 19.61
CA SER A 55 -26.69 -3.57 19.10
C SER A 55 -27.03 -2.51 20.15
N ARG A 56 -26.03 -1.93 20.78
CA ARG A 56 -26.16 -0.82 21.73
C ARG A 56 -25.76 0.49 21.07
N LYS A 57 -26.48 1.56 21.42
CA LYS A 57 -26.25 2.92 20.90
C LYS A 57 -26.37 3.96 22.02
N ASP A 58 -25.90 3.64 23.21
CA ASP A 58 -25.81 4.60 24.34
C ASP A 58 -24.90 5.76 23.93
N LEU A 59 -23.83 5.47 23.19
CA LEU A 59 -23.05 6.42 22.43
C LEU A 59 -23.56 6.39 20.98
N PRO A 60 -24.24 7.46 20.49
CA PRO A 60 -24.73 7.50 19.12
C PRO A 60 -23.61 7.27 18.11
N CYS A 61 -23.79 6.30 17.24
CA CYS A 61 -22.81 5.89 16.26
C CYS A 61 -23.45 5.24 15.04
N GLN A 62 -22.72 5.21 13.92
CA GLN A 62 -23.06 4.43 12.75
C GLN A 62 -21.85 3.59 12.36
N VAL A 63 -21.97 2.27 12.48
CA VAL A 63 -20.92 1.31 12.09
C VAL A 63 -21.23 0.78 10.70
N THR A 64 -20.21 0.80 9.83
CA THR A 64 -20.27 0.27 8.46
C THR A 64 -19.17 -0.77 8.31
N PRO A 65 -19.51 -2.06 8.10
CA PRO A 65 -18.53 -3.09 7.80
C PRO A 65 -17.80 -2.83 6.49
N VAL A 66 -16.49 -3.07 6.48
CA VAL A 66 -15.67 -3.04 5.25
C VAL A 66 -15.55 -4.46 4.71
N LYS A 67 -15.98 -4.66 3.47
CA LYS A 67 -15.92 -5.97 2.81
C LYS A 67 -14.47 -6.38 2.62
N PRO A 68 -14.13 -7.68 2.80
CA PRO A 68 -12.80 -8.19 2.50
C PRO A 68 -12.38 -7.89 1.07
N ALA A 69 -11.21 -7.30 0.92
CA ALA A 69 -10.59 -7.00 -0.36
C ALA A 69 -9.16 -7.51 -0.38
N LEU A 70 -8.77 -8.18 -1.46
CA LEU A 70 -7.41 -8.70 -1.61
C LEU A 70 -6.43 -7.54 -1.84
N GLY A 71 -5.40 -7.44 -1.00
CA GLY A 71 -4.29 -6.50 -1.11
C GLY A 71 -3.15 -7.01 -1.99
N PHE A 72 -2.23 -6.11 -2.37
CA PHE A 72 -1.01 -6.47 -3.12
C PHE A 72 -0.05 -7.36 -2.29
N ASP A 73 -0.22 -7.41 -0.98
CA ASP A 73 0.48 -8.31 -0.06
C ASP A 73 -0.14 -9.72 0.00
N LEU A 74 -1.11 -10.01 -0.88
CA LEU A 74 -1.82 -11.29 -0.99
C LEU A 74 -2.57 -11.69 0.30
N LYS A 75 -3.05 -10.70 1.06
CA LYS A 75 -3.92 -10.87 2.21
C LYS A 75 -5.29 -10.25 1.93
N PHE A 76 -6.34 -10.79 2.53
CA PHE A 76 -7.63 -10.11 2.54
C PHE A 76 -7.68 -9.11 3.68
N HIS A 77 -7.82 -7.83 3.35
CA HIS A 77 -8.05 -6.75 4.30
C HIS A 77 -9.53 -6.53 4.48
N SER A 78 -10.00 -6.57 5.72
CA SER A 78 -11.35 -6.27 6.13
C SER A 78 -11.33 -5.31 7.31
N GLY A 79 -12.52 -4.90 7.81
CA GLY A 79 -12.56 -3.99 8.95
C GLY A 79 -13.90 -3.31 9.13
N TYR A 80 -13.84 -2.10 9.67
CA TYR A 80 -15.00 -1.27 9.95
C TYR A 80 -14.69 0.22 9.78
N GLU A 81 -15.73 0.96 9.46
CA GLU A 81 -15.77 2.42 9.57
C GLU A 81 -16.88 2.79 10.55
N VAL A 82 -16.63 3.76 11.40
CA VAL A 82 -17.62 4.25 12.35
C VAL A 82 -17.68 5.77 12.35
N ASN A 83 -18.90 6.30 12.26
CA ASN A 83 -19.21 7.71 12.38
C ASN A 83 -19.79 7.98 13.77
N VAL A 84 -19.27 9.00 14.45
CA VAL A 84 -19.74 9.46 15.74
C VAL A 84 -19.96 10.97 15.67
N PRO A 85 -21.16 11.49 15.98
CA PRO A 85 -21.38 12.93 15.98
C PRO A 85 -20.41 13.64 16.93
N LEU A 86 -19.73 14.69 16.45
CA LEU A 86 -18.69 15.40 17.23
C LEU A 86 -19.22 15.92 18.56
N ARG A 87 -20.48 16.38 18.63
CA ARG A 87 -21.14 16.81 19.85
C ARG A 87 -21.17 15.74 20.96
N GLU A 88 -21.20 14.45 20.58
CA GLU A 88 -21.20 13.32 21.52
C GLU A 88 -19.81 13.06 22.11
N LEU A 89 -18.79 13.57 21.46
CA LEU A 89 -17.39 13.49 21.87
C LEU A 89 -16.89 14.78 22.52
N ALA A 90 -17.77 15.78 22.68
CA ALA A 90 -17.42 17.10 23.18
C ALA A 90 -16.81 17.04 24.59
N GLY A 91 -15.94 18.01 24.87
CA GLY A 91 -15.21 18.14 26.13
C GLY A 91 -13.74 17.77 26.00
N ASP A 92 -13.04 17.84 27.13
CA ASP A 92 -11.60 17.56 27.21
C ASP A 92 -11.33 16.18 27.79
N GLY A 93 -10.26 15.54 27.29
CA GLY A 93 -9.75 14.29 27.83
C GLY A 93 -10.65 13.08 27.60
N ASN A 94 -11.52 13.11 26.58
CA ASN A 94 -12.29 11.92 26.20
C ASN A 94 -11.38 10.88 25.56
N GLN A 95 -11.64 9.62 25.81
CA GLN A 95 -10.91 8.49 25.26
C GLN A 95 -11.88 7.45 24.72
N LEU A 96 -11.69 7.05 23.50
CA LEU A 96 -12.43 5.96 22.89
C LEU A 96 -11.61 4.67 22.97
N THR A 97 -12.24 3.61 23.42
CA THR A 97 -11.69 2.27 23.38
C THR A 97 -12.56 1.43 22.45
N MET A 98 -11.97 0.93 21.37
CA MET A 98 -12.61 -0.02 20.47
C MET A 98 -12.08 -1.41 20.79
N VAL A 99 -12.97 -2.37 20.94
CA VAL A 99 -12.65 -3.78 21.11
C VAL A 99 -13.47 -4.56 20.10
N PHE A 100 -12.85 -5.49 19.43
CA PHE A 100 -13.56 -6.38 18.53
C PHE A 100 -12.93 -7.75 18.53
N ARG A 101 -13.76 -8.76 18.27
CA ARG A 101 -13.32 -10.12 18.05
C ARG A 101 -13.71 -10.57 16.66
N VAL A 102 -12.82 -11.29 16.03
CA VAL A 102 -13.04 -11.92 14.74
C VAL A 102 -13.00 -13.43 14.93
N ILE A 103 -14.04 -14.12 14.50
CA ILE A 103 -14.29 -15.52 14.78
C ILE A 103 -14.36 -16.25 13.45
N PRO A 104 -13.46 -17.21 13.14
CA PRO A 104 -13.58 -18.04 11.97
C PRO A 104 -14.79 -18.97 12.10
N ALA A 105 -15.66 -19.04 11.10
CA ALA A 105 -16.83 -19.93 11.14
C ALA A 105 -16.45 -21.43 11.19
N SER A 106 -15.28 -21.78 10.68
CA SER A 106 -14.75 -23.16 10.70
C SER A 106 -14.13 -23.58 12.02
N ASP A 107 -13.73 -22.61 12.87
CA ASP A 107 -13.05 -22.85 14.14
C ASP A 107 -13.40 -21.71 15.14
N PRO A 108 -14.62 -21.75 15.73
CA PRO A 108 -15.09 -20.70 16.62
C PRO A 108 -14.26 -20.50 17.89
N ASP A 109 -13.51 -21.52 18.30
CA ASP A 109 -12.65 -21.45 19.49
C ASP A 109 -11.36 -20.64 19.23
N ASN A 110 -11.01 -20.43 17.97
CA ASN A 110 -9.82 -19.67 17.55
C ASN A 110 -10.15 -18.20 17.22
N ALA A 111 -10.90 -17.55 18.07
CA ALA A 111 -11.23 -16.12 17.91
C ALA A 111 -10.04 -15.22 18.23
N LEU A 112 -9.79 -14.23 17.38
CA LEU A 112 -8.80 -13.18 17.61
C LEU A 112 -9.46 -11.94 18.22
N TYR A 113 -8.94 -11.49 19.36
CA TYR A 113 -9.37 -10.27 20.04
C TYR A 113 -8.40 -9.13 19.74
N LEU A 114 -8.93 -8.02 19.29
CA LEU A 114 -8.18 -6.82 18.91
C LEU A 114 -8.71 -5.62 19.70
N SER A 115 -7.82 -4.74 20.13
CA SER A 115 -8.19 -3.50 20.79
C SER A 115 -7.45 -2.32 20.21
N GLN A 116 -8.12 -1.18 20.21
CA GLN A 116 -7.58 0.11 19.76
C GLN A 116 -8.02 1.19 20.75
N ARG A 117 -7.10 2.05 21.15
CA ARG A 117 -7.41 3.20 22.01
C ARG A 117 -7.08 4.49 21.26
N LEU A 118 -7.98 5.44 21.36
CA LEU A 118 -7.86 6.74 20.73
C LEU A 118 -8.12 7.84 21.77
N THR A 119 -7.18 8.76 21.91
CA THR A 119 -7.40 9.98 22.67
C THR A 119 -8.11 10.99 21.78
N VAL A 120 -9.27 11.44 22.19
CA VAL A 120 -10.05 12.45 21.46
C VAL A 120 -9.50 13.83 21.82
N PRO A 121 -9.14 14.66 20.81
CA PRO A 121 -8.75 16.04 21.07
C PRO A 121 -9.92 16.84 21.68
N LEU A 122 -9.62 18.01 22.25
CA LEU A 122 -10.65 18.91 22.73
C LEU A 122 -11.64 19.26 21.62
N ILE A 123 -12.91 18.99 21.85
CA ILE A 123 -14.01 19.26 20.93
C ILE A 123 -14.98 20.22 21.62
N GLU A 124 -15.33 21.32 20.96
CA GLU A 124 -16.33 22.26 21.46
C GLU A 124 -17.73 21.67 21.42
N ALA A 125 -18.58 22.02 22.40
CA ALA A 125 -19.91 21.42 22.57
C ALA A 125 -20.88 21.71 21.41
N ASP A 126 -20.65 22.79 20.66
CA ASP A 126 -21.44 23.19 19.48
C ASP A 126 -20.85 22.70 18.15
N SER A 127 -19.80 21.89 18.21
CA SER A 127 -19.16 21.31 17.02
C SER A 127 -20.13 20.50 16.18
N LYS A 128 -20.18 20.79 14.88
CA LYS A 128 -21.04 20.14 13.90
C LYS A 128 -20.24 19.17 13.05
N GLY A 129 -20.91 18.08 12.61
CA GLY A 129 -20.33 17.03 11.78
C GLY A 129 -20.02 15.79 12.60
N ASP A 130 -19.33 14.85 11.97
CA ASP A 130 -19.04 13.53 12.53
C ASP A 130 -17.52 13.28 12.60
N ALA A 131 -17.09 12.61 13.64
CA ALA A 131 -15.78 11.99 13.69
C ALA A 131 -15.80 10.68 12.88
N PHE A 132 -14.79 10.50 12.06
CA PHE A 132 -14.60 9.32 11.23
C PHE A 132 -13.50 8.46 11.83
N LEU A 133 -13.83 7.26 12.24
CA LEU A 133 -12.88 6.30 12.79
C LEU A 133 -12.92 5.03 11.95
N ARG A 134 -11.79 4.35 11.85
CA ARG A 134 -11.69 3.08 11.13
C ARG A 134 -10.73 2.14 11.82
N GLY A 135 -10.99 0.85 11.67
CA GLY A 135 -10.07 -0.20 12.05
C GLY A 135 -10.09 -1.31 11.01
N SER A 136 -9.06 -2.11 10.98
CA SER A 136 -8.90 -3.17 10.00
C SER A 136 -8.24 -4.40 10.61
N PHE A 137 -8.42 -5.53 9.96
CA PHE A 137 -7.79 -6.81 10.27
C PHE A 137 -7.57 -7.59 8.98
N ASP A 138 -6.61 -8.50 9.00
CA ASP A 138 -6.25 -9.32 7.86
C ASP A 138 -6.76 -10.75 8.06
N VAL A 139 -7.27 -11.36 6.98
CA VAL A 139 -7.81 -12.72 7.01
C VAL A 139 -7.37 -13.54 5.80
N GLY A 140 -7.33 -14.85 5.96
CA GLY A 140 -7.28 -15.80 4.84
C GLY A 140 -8.65 -16.04 4.22
N GLU A 141 -8.74 -16.96 3.25
CA GLU A 141 -10.06 -17.37 2.72
C GLU A 141 -10.91 -18.00 3.81
N GLY A 142 -12.19 -17.61 3.85
CA GLY A 142 -13.14 -18.15 4.82
C GLY A 142 -14.31 -17.24 5.11
N LYS A 143 -15.18 -17.72 6.02
CA LYS A 143 -16.28 -16.95 6.58
C LYS A 143 -15.94 -16.59 8.02
N TYR A 144 -16.23 -15.37 8.41
CA TYR A 144 -15.89 -14.84 9.72
C TYR A 144 -17.08 -14.09 10.29
N HIS A 145 -17.29 -14.23 11.59
CA HIS A 145 -18.19 -13.41 12.36
C HIS A 145 -17.39 -12.36 13.14
N VAL A 146 -17.86 -11.12 13.13
CA VAL A 146 -17.20 -10.01 13.83
C VAL A 146 -18.16 -9.41 14.83
N ASP A 147 -17.76 -9.42 16.11
CA ASP A 147 -18.40 -8.67 17.17
C ASP A 147 -17.54 -7.47 17.51
N TRP A 148 -18.15 -6.29 17.55
CA TRP A 148 -17.45 -5.03 17.71
C TRP A 148 -18.14 -4.16 18.74
N LEU A 149 -17.37 -3.50 19.58
CA LEU A 149 -17.84 -2.46 20.48
C LEU A 149 -16.87 -1.28 20.54
N MET A 150 -17.41 -0.12 20.79
CA MET A 150 -16.71 1.08 21.18
C MET A 150 -17.32 1.64 22.46
N ARG A 151 -16.47 2.06 23.39
CA ARG A 151 -16.89 2.78 24.59
C ARG A 151 -16.09 4.05 24.77
N ASP A 152 -16.73 5.06 25.33
CA ASP A 152 -16.09 6.29 25.75
C ASP A 152 -15.64 6.24 27.23
N ARG A 153 -15.02 7.32 27.67
CA ARG A 153 -14.57 7.46 29.05
C ARG A 153 -15.73 7.41 30.08
N SER A 154 -16.94 7.77 29.65
CA SER A 154 -18.16 7.76 30.51
C SER A 154 -18.89 6.42 30.46
N GLU A 155 -18.27 5.39 29.90
CA GLU A 155 -18.83 4.04 29.73
C GLU A 155 -20.13 4.00 28.92
N ARG A 156 -20.33 4.93 27.99
CA ARG A 156 -21.37 4.83 26.97
C ARG A 156 -20.88 3.93 25.86
N PHE A 157 -21.73 3.05 25.36
CA PHE A 157 -21.38 2.02 24.39
C PHE A 157 -22.04 2.25 23.05
N CYS A 158 -21.29 1.88 22.01
CA CYS A 158 -21.80 1.61 20.67
C CYS A 158 -21.32 0.22 20.30
N SER A 159 -22.20 -0.70 19.91
CA SER A 159 -21.84 -2.06 19.50
C SER A 159 -22.56 -2.49 18.23
N SER A 160 -21.97 -3.41 17.51
CA SER A 160 -22.48 -3.99 16.26
C SER A 160 -21.87 -5.37 16.04
N SER A 161 -22.60 -6.25 15.33
CA SER A 161 -22.05 -7.52 14.86
C SER A 161 -22.40 -7.72 13.38
N TRP A 162 -21.54 -8.44 12.65
CA TRP A 162 -21.75 -8.73 11.22
C TRP A 162 -20.91 -9.91 10.76
N ASP A 163 -21.30 -10.46 9.61
CA ASP A 163 -20.53 -11.53 8.94
C ASP A 163 -19.80 -10.97 7.74
N VAL A 164 -18.61 -11.54 7.46
CA VAL A 164 -17.83 -11.27 6.27
C VAL A 164 -17.37 -12.57 5.63
N GLU A 165 -17.23 -12.58 4.32
CA GLU A 165 -16.71 -13.70 3.54
C GLU A 165 -15.56 -13.22 2.68
N ALA A 166 -14.39 -13.81 2.89
CA ALA A 166 -13.18 -13.62 2.10
C ALA A 166 -13.03 -14.82 1.16
N ALA A 167 -13.18 -14.58 -0.14
CA ALA A 167 -13.09 -15.66 -1.13
C ALA A 167 -12.41 -15.17 -2.41
N LEU A 168 -11.47 -15.97 -2.93
CA LEU A 168 -10.89 -15.73 -4.24
C LEU A 168 -11.94 -16.02 -5.33
N PRO A 169 -12.04 -15.17 -6.36
CA PRO A 169 -12.80 -15.47 -7.55
C PRO A 169 -12.33 -16.78 -8.19
N PRO A 170 -13.20 -17.56 -8.85
CA PRO A 170 -12.81 -18.86 -9.44
C PRO A 170 -11.58 -18.82 -10.36
N LYS A 171 -11.38 -17.71 -11.06
CA LYS A 171 -10.23 -17.48 -11.97
C LYS A 171 -8.91 -17.20 -11.24
N ASP A 172 -8.95 -16.95 -9.93
CA ASP A 172 -7.80 -16.57 -9.11
C ASP A 172 -7.43 -17.64 -8.09
N LYS A 173 -8.07 -18.82 -8.13
CA LYS A 173 -7.85 -19.95 -7.19
C LYS A 173 -6.45 -20.57 -7.23
N GLU A 174 -5.69 -20.29 -8.27
CA GLU A 174 -4.28 -20.72 -8.37
C GLU A 174 -3.34 -19.83 -7.55
N MET A 175 -3.84 -18.71 -7.00
CA MET A 175 -3.04 -17.81 -6.21
C MET A 175 -2.82 -18.39 -4.81
N THR A 176 -1.58 -18.33 -4.35
CA THR A 176 -1.24 -18.63 -2.95
C THR A 176 -1.37 -17.36 -2.14
N LEU A 177 -2.17 -17.39 -1.08
CA LEU A 177 -2.33 -16.28 -0.15
C LEU A 177 -1.28 -16.32 0.97
N ASP A 178 -0.97 -15.15 1.51
CA ASP A 178 0.01 -14.98 2.59
C ASP A 178 -0.56 -15.42 3.97
N ILE A 179 -1.89 -15.47 4.08
CA ILE A 179 -2.61 -15.96 5.26
C ILE A 179 -3.35 -17.23 4.88
N ALA A 180 -3.12 -18.29 5.64
CA ALA A 180 -3.81 -19.57 5.44
C ALA A 180 -5.34 -19.43 5.64
N ALA A 181 -6.10 -20.33 5.02
CA ALA A 181 -7.56 -20.31 5.14
C ALA A 181 -8.00 -20.35 6.61
N SER A 182 -9.03 -19.58 6.92
CA SER A 182 -9.60 -19.42 8.27
C SER A 182 -8.65 -18.84 9.34
N GLN A 183 -7.50 -18.33 8.95
CA GLN A 183 -6.59 -17.62 9.85
C GLN A 183 -6.87 -16.12 9.87
N ILE A 184 -6.57 -15.49 11.00
CA ILE A 184 -6.77 -14.06 11.24
C ILE A 184 -5.47 -13.46 11.75
N GLN A 185 -5.10 -12.28 11.28
CA GLN A 185 -3.94 -11.52 11.74
C GLN A 185 -4.29 -10.05 11.97
N PRO A 186 -3.62 -9.34 12.89
CA PRO A 186 -3.68 -7.90 12.94
C PRO A 186 -3.00 -7.33 11.69
N VAL A 187 -3.48 -6.16 11.25
CA VAL A 187 -2.83 -5.46 10.13
C VAL A 187 -1.42 -5.05 10.54
N ASP A 188 -0.47 -5.32 9.67
CA ASP A 188 0.89 -4.82 9.82
C ASP A 188 0.92 -3.32 9.49
N THR A 189 1.25 -2.50 10.48
CA THR A 189 1.30 -1.05 10.35
C THR A 189 2.68 -0.54 9.91
N GLU A 190 3.67 -1.42 9.86
CA GLU A 190 5.05 -1.08 9.50
C GLU A 190 5.40 -1.59 8.09
N PRO A 191 5.19 -0.77 7.04
CA PRO A 191 5.42 -1.21 5.67
C PRO A 191 6.88 -1.56 5.37
N PHE A 192 7.83 -1.06 6.14
CA PHE A 192 9.27 -1.30 5.96
C PHE A 192 9.88 -2.19 7.03
N LYS A 193 9.07 -3.05 7.64
CA LYS A 193 9.55 -4.06 8.57
C LYS A 193 10.48 -5.06 7.87
N GLU A 194 11.50 -5.52 8.57
CA GLU A 194 12.41 -6.54 8.11
C GLU A 194 11.68 -7.85 7.76
N GLU A 195 12.04 -8.44 6.63
CA GLU A 195 11.50 -9.73 6.22
C GLU A 195 12.26 -10.86 6.89
N PRO A 196 11.58 -11.94 7.28
CA PRO A 196 12.25 -13.12 7.80
C PRO A 196 13.17 -13.74 6.73
N PRO A 197 14.26 -14.38 7.13
CA PRO A 197 15.14 -15.09 6.20
C PRO A 197 14.37 -16.19 5.47
N VAL A 198 14.64 -16.31 4.17
CA VAL A 198 14.01 -17.30 3.31
C VAL A 198 14.88 -18.57 3.27
N GLU A 199 14.26 -19.73 3.50
CA GLU A 199 14.92 -21.02 3.33
C GLU A 199 15.14 -21.29 1.82
N ARG A 200 16.36 -21.61 1.44
CA ARG A 200 16.78 -21.86 0.05
C ARG A 200 17.24 -23.29 -0.10
N ASP A 201 16.95 -23.89 -1.27
CA ASP A 201 17.50 -25.20 -1.60
C ASP A 201 19.02 -25.07 -1.85
N PRO A 202 19.88 -25.74 -1.04
CA PRO A 202 21.33 -25.68 -1.21
C PRO A 202 21.81 -26.35 -2.52
N HIS A 203 20.97 -27.14 -3.18
CA HIS A 203 21.29 -27.85 -4.42
C HIS A 203 21.00 -27.02 -5.69
N GLU A 204 20.22 -25.94 -5.57
CA GLU A 204 19.94 -25.04 -6.69
C GLU A 204 20.86 -23.82 -6.66
N PRO A 205 21.56 -23.51 -7.77
CA PRO A 205 22.39 -22.30 -7.81
C PRO A 205 21.51 -21.05 -7.72
N PRO A 206 21.78 -20.16 -6.77
CA PRO A 206 20.93 -19.00 -6.54
C PRO A 206 21.03 -17.99 -7.68
N LEU A 207 19.92 -17.27 -7.89
CA LEU A 207 19.85 -16.16 -8.82
C LEU A 207 20.36 -14.86 -8.16
N ASN A 208 20.98 -14.00 -8.97
CA ASN A 208 21.31 -12.63 -8.62
C ASN A 208 20.39 -11.67 -9.37
N VAL A 209 19.56 -10.91 -8.66
CA VAL A 209 18.57 -10.04 -9.28
C VAL A 209 18.81 -8.59 -8.89
N LYS A 210 18.86 -7.70 -9.86
CA LYS A 210 18.88 -6.25 -9.63
C LYS A 210 17.45 -5.72 -9.77
N VAL A 211 16.99 -4.98 -8.75
CA VAL A 211 15.66 -4.37 -8.72
C VAL A 211 15.79 -2.85 -8.65
N MET A 212 15.22 -2.17 -9.62
CA MET A 212 15.17 -0.71 -9.70
C MET A 212 13.74 -0.27 -9.43
N VAL A 213 13.51 0.50 -8.36
CA VAL A 213 12.15 0.89 -7.95
C VAL A 213 11.96 2.40 -8.01
N ASN A 214 11.00 2.83 -8.81
CA ASN A 214 10.58 4.22 -8.86
C ASN A 214 9.52 4.50 -7.79
N PHE A 215 9.93 5.06 -6.66
CA PHE A 215 9.03 5.50 -5.59
C PHE A 215 8.43 6.87 -5.93
N ALA A 216 7.50 6.88 -6.87
CA ALA A 216 6.74 8.05 -7.26
C ALA A 216 5.24 7.78 -7.13
N PRO A 217 4.40 8.81 -6.89
CA PRO A 217 2.96 8.63 -6.89
C PRO A 217 2.46 8.34 -8.32
N GLN A 218 1.43 7.52 -8.46
CA GLN A 218 0.78 7.30 -9.76
C GLN A 218 0.20 8.58 -10.37
N ASN A 219 -0.33 9.45 -9.51
CA ASN A 219 -0.74 10.78 -9.94
C ASN A 219 0.48 11.70 -9.93
N ALA A 220 0.99 12.02 -11.12
CA ALA A 220 2.16 12.89 -11.29
C ALA A 220 2.00 14.29 -10.67
N LEU A 221 0.77 14.73 -10.41
CA LEU A 221 0.47 16.02 -9.75
C LEU A 221 0.43 15.89 -8.21
N SER A 222 0.56 14.70 -7.66
CA SER A 222 0.57 14.52 -6.20
C SER A 222 1.88 15.02 -5.61
N ALA A 223 1.76 15.82 -4.56
CA ALA A 223 2.90 16.31 -3.78
C ALA A 223 3.39 15.32 -2.71
N THR A 224 2.73 14.16 -2.59
CA THR A 224 3.06 13.13 -1.60
C THR A 224 2.89 11.74 -2.18
N LEU A 225 3.75 10.82 -1.76
CA LEU A 225 3.56 9.40 -2.01
C LEU A 225 2.39 8.91 -1.16
N GLN A 226 1.37 8.37 -1.81
CA GLN A 226 0.19 7.89 -1.09
C GLN A 226 0.50 6.55 -0.40
N PRO A 227 -0.14 6.25 0.76
CA PRO A 227 0.04 4.95 1.43
C PRO A 227 -0.23 3.75 0.51
N LEU A 228 -1.22 3.87 -0.39
CA LEU A 228 -1.54 2.83 -1.37
C LEU A 228 -0.36 2.58 -2.33
N ASP A 229 0.28 3.65 -2.82
CA ASP A 229 1.44 3.53 -3.72
C ASP A 229 2.63 2.90 -3.00
N THR A 230 2.91 3.36 -1.77
CA THR A 230 3.98 2.80 -0.94
C THR A 230 3.75 1.32 -0.67
N ASN A 231 2.55 0.94 -0.22
CA ASN A 231 2.22 -0.44 0.10
C ASN A 231 2.32 -1.36 -1.11
N ALA A 232 1.86 -0.90 -2.28
CA ALA A 232 1.95 -1.70 -3.50
C ALA A 232 3.41 -1.92 -3.94
N LEU A 233 4.25 -0.87 -3.93
CA LEU A 233 5.66 -0.98 -4.31
C LEU A 233 6.46 -1.83 -3.32
N VAL A 234 6.19 -1.67 -2.02
CA VAL A 234 6.80 -2.51 -0.98
C VAL A 234 6.33 -3.96 -1.11
N SER A 235 5.05 -4.21 -1.43
CA SER A 235 4.54 -5.57 -1.68
C SER A 235 5.19 -6.23 -2.90
N ILE A 236 5.45 -5.47 -3.97
CA ILE A 236 6.25 -5.96 -5.11
C ILE A 236 7.65 -6.38 -4.64
N LEU A 237 8.34 -5.54 -3.87
CA LEU A 237 9.66 -5.87 -3.34
C LEU A 237 9.65 -7.08 -2.40
N ARG A 238 8.64 -7.19 -1.52
CA ARG A 238 8.47 -8.34 -0.63
C ARG A 238 8.23 -9.64 -1.38
N ASN A 239 7.41 -9.60 -2.42
CA ASN A 239 7.17 -10.76 -3.28
C ASN A 239 8.48 -11.23 -3.95
N ILE A 240 9.32 -10.30 -4.42
CA ILE A 240 10.65 -10.60 -4.95
C ILE A 240 11.57 -11.16 -3.84
N ALA A 241 11.59 -10.53 -2.66
CA ALA A 241 12.48 -10.90 -1.55
C ALA A 241 12.21 -12.29 -0.99
N ARG A 242 10.95 -12.73 -1.04
CA ARG A 242 10.48 -14.03 -0.53
C ARG A 242 10.69 -15.20 -1.49
N ASP A 243 11.13 -14.94 -2.72
CA ASP A 243 11.36 -16.03 -3.69
C ASP A 243 12.62 -16.84 -3.31
N PRO A 244 12.48 -18.14 -2.99
CA PRO A 244 13.61 -18.96 -2.52
C PRO A 244 14.70 -19.17 -3.57
N ARG A 245 14.41 -18.94 -4.85
CA ARG A 245 15.37 -19.07 -5.95
C ARG A 245 16.36 -17.91 -6.03
N ILE A 246 16.05 -16.76 -5.39
CA ILE A 246 16.92 -15.59 -5.41
C ILE A 246 17.84 -15.61 -4.21
N GLY A 247 19.14 -15.63 -4.46
CA GLY A 247 20.17 -15.64 -3.41
C GLY A 247 20.80 -14.29 -3.14
N LYS A 248 20.75 -13.38 -4.12
CA LYS A 248 21.34 -12.03 -4.02
C LYS A 248 20.43 -10.98 -4.63
N PHE A 249 20.38 -9.84 -3.96
CA PHE A 249 19.60 -8.67 -4.37
C PHE A 249 20.51 -7.44 -4.48
N SER A 250 20.41 -6.72 -5.58
CA SER A 250 20.91 -5.35 -5.72
C SER A 250 19.71 -4.43 -5.88
N ILE A 251 19.55 -3.43 -5.01
CA ILE A 251 18.39 -2.54 -4.98
C ILE A 251 18.81 -1.12 -5.34
N VAL A 252 18.09 -0.50 -6.25
CA VAL A 252 18.21 0.92 -6.59
C VAL A 252 16.84 1.56 -6.48
N ALA A 253 16.56 2.24 -5.37
CA ALA A 253 15.36 3.05 -5.25
C ALA A 253 15.64 4.47 -5.76
N PHE A 254 14.76 4.96 -6.62
CA PHE A 254 14.86 6.30 -7.20
C PHE A 254 13.50 6.97 -7.25
N ASN A 255 13.50 8.27 -7.45
CA ASN A 255 12.29 9.04 -7.67
C ASN A 255 12.44 9.92 -8.91
N MET A 256 11.54 9.73 -9.88
CA MET A 256 11.57 10.46 -11.14
C MET A 256 11.13 11.92 -11.02
N GLN A 257 10.28 12.26 -10.02
CA GLN A 257 9.88 13.67 -9.81
C GLN A 257 11.05 14.48 -9.22
N GLU A 258 11.79 13.89 -8.27
CA GLU A 258 12.98 14.52 -7.70
C GLU A 258 14.26 14.29 -8.52
N GLN A 259 14.21 13.44 -9.54
CA GLN A 259 15.34 13.11 -10.42
C GLN A 259 16.60 12.71 -9.63
N ARG A 260 16.45 11.82 -8.66
CA ARG A 260 17.55 11.33 -7.84
C ARG A 260 17.39 9.87 -7.43
N VAL A 261 18.51 9.22 -7.19
CA VAL A 261 18.56 7.94 -6.48
C VAL A 261 18.40 8.22 -4.99
N ILE A 262 17.45 7.53 -4.35
CA ILE A 262 17.10 7.69 -2.95
C ILE A 262 17.89 6.72 -2.08
N TYR A 263 17.97 5.47 -2.55
CA TYR A 263 18.59 4.38 -1.81
C TYR A 263 19.31 3.44 -2.76
N ARG A 264 20.43 2.90 -2.30
CA ARG A 264 21.21 1.89 -3.03
C ARG A 264 21.68 0.82 -2.06
N GLN A 265 21.52 -0.42 -2.48
CA GLN A 265 22.04 -1.60 -1.80
C GLN A 265 22.66 -2.51 -2.84
N ASP A 266 23.95 -2.82 -2.66
CA ASP A 266 24.67 -3.71 -3.56
C ASP A 266 24.61 -5.15 -3.01
N SER A 267 24.53 -6.10 -3.92
CA SER A 267 24.67 -7.56 -3.76
C SER A 267 24.55 -8.13 -2.33
N ALA A 268 23.36 -8.09 -1.75
CA ALA A 268 23.07 -8.61 -0.42
C ALA A 268 22.16 -9.85 -0.48
N SER A 269 22.21 -10.69 0.55
CA SER A 269 21.35 -11.88 0.66
C SER A 269 19.91 -11.57 1.04
N GLN A 270 19.64 -10.36 1.52
CA GLN A 270 18.31 -9.88 1.92
C GLN A 270 18.15 -8.40 1.54
N ILE A 271 16.92 -7.97 1.31
CA ILE A 271 16.60 -6.55 1.11
C ILE A 271 16.50 -5.88 2.48
N ASN A 272 17.24 -4.79 2.68
CA ASN A 272 17.17 -3.97 3.89
C ASN A 272 15.97 -3.01 3.80
N PHE A 273 14.79 -3.50 4.16
CA PHE A 273 13.56 -2.71 4.18
C PHE A 273 13.61 -1.54 5.16
N PRO A 274 14.11 -1.66 6.41
CA PRO A 274 14.23 -0.52 7.30
C PRO A 274 15.09 0.61 6.70
N GLY A 275 16.26 0.30 6.15
CA GLY A 275 17.11 1.29 5.50
C GLY A 275 16.46 1.95 4.27
N LEU A 276 15.66 1.19 3.52
CA LEU A 276 14.86 1.74 2.43
C LEU A 276 13.78 2.70 2.95
N GLY A 277 13.08 2.35 4.03
CA GLY A 277 12.08 3.19 4.67
C GLY A 277 12.65 4.51 5.16
N ASP A 278 13.78 4.46 5.85
CA ASP A 278 14.48 5.66 6.33
C ASP A 278 14.89 6.58 5.17
N ALA A 279 15.37 6.00 4.08
CA ALA A 279 15.73 6.77 2.88
C ALA A 279 14.51 7.45 2.23
N LEU A 280 13.33 6.80 2.23
CA LEU A 280 12.10 7.36 1.69
C LEU A 280 11.57 8.56 2.49
N HIS A 281 11.85 8.64 3.79
CA HIS A 281 11.53 9.83 4.59
C HIS A 281 12.26 11.09 4.09
N SER A 282 13.31 10.95 3.30
CA SER A 282 14.04 12.08 2.69
C SER A 282 13.35 12.67 1.46
N LEU A 283 12.25 12.08 0.97
CA LEU A 283 11.49 12.59 -0.16
C LEU A 283 10.73 13.88 0.22
N ASN A 284 10.91 14.91 -0.58
CA ASN A 284 10.24 16.21 -0.46
C ASN A 284 9.41 16.49 -1.72
N LEU A 285 8.49 15.58 -2.06
CA LEU A 285 7.61 15.73 -3.20
C LEU A 285 6.82 17.05 -3.08
N GLY A 286 6.69 17.77 -4.18
CA GLY A 286 6.02 19.08 -4.19
C GLY A 286 6.94 20.28 -4.02
N THR A 287 8.22 20.09 -3.71
CA THR A 287 9.23 21.14 -3.83
C THR A 287 9.96 20.99 -5.17
N VAL A 288 9.80 21.96 -6.04
CA VAL A 288 10.51 21.97 -7.32
C VAL A 288 11.72 22.90 -7.18
N GLU A 289 12.92 22.35 -7.35
CA GLU A 289 14.12 23.18 -7.41
C GLU A 289 14.06 24.03 -8.68
N VAL A 290 14.16 25.37 -8.51
CA VAL A 290 14.10 26.34 -9.62
C VAL A 290 15.10 26.00 -10.74
N LYS A 291 16.28 25.50 -10.37
CA LYS A 291 17.31 25.06 -11.33
C LYS A 291 16.85 23.92 -12.25
N LYS A 292 15.96 23.03 -11.77
CA LYS A 292 15.41 21.92 -12.58
C LYS A 292 14.34 22.40 -13.56
N LEU A 293 13.62 23.48 -13.22
CA LEU A 293 12.67 24.11 -14.13
C LEU A 293 13.34 24.76 -15.34
N GLU A 294 14.59 25.20 -15.21
CA GLU A 294 15.36 25.81 -16.28
C GLU A 294 15.94 24.77 -17.29
N GLN A 295 16.02 23.49 -16.88
CA GLN A 295 16.58 22.40 -17.68
C GLN A 295 15.47 21.57 -18.32
N LYS A 296 15.09 21.91 -19.55
CA LYS A 296 14.00 21.26 -20.31
C LYS A 296 14.10 19.71 -20.42
N HIS A 297 15.30 19.14 -20.36
CA HIS A 297 15.53 17.70 -20.57
C HIS A 297 16.00 16.95 -19.33
N SER A 298 15.96 17.58 -18.16
CA SER A 298 16.56 17.03 -16.93
C SER A 298 16.01 15.65 -16.55
N GLY A 299 14.71 15.41 -16.72
CA GLY A 299 14.08 14.11 -16.43
C GLY A 299 14.52 13.01 -17.40
N THR A 300 14.63 13.35 -18.67
CA THR A 300 15.11 12.45 -19.73
C THR A 300 16.58 12.09 -19.53
N ASP A 301 17.42 13.10 -19.22
CA ASP A 301 18.84 12.91 -18.94
C ASP A 301 19.07 12.08 -17.67
N PHE A 302 18.30 12.35 -16.61
CA PHE A 302 18.37 11.54 -15.39
C PHE A 302 18.04 10.08 -15.66
N LEU A 303 16.93 9.80 -16.36
CA LEU A 303 16.54 8.42 -16.69
C LEU A 303 17.58 7.72 -17.57
N ALA A 304 18.09 8.41 -18.59
CA ALA A 304 19.13 7.88 -19.47
C ALA A 304 20.41 7.54 -18.71
N ASN A 305 20.88 8.46 -17.84
CA ASN A 305 22.08 8.26 -17.03
C ASN A 305 21.91 7.14 -16.01
N LEU A 306 20.72 7.07 -15.36
CA LEU A 306 20.39 5.98 -14.44
C LEU A 306 20.43 4.63 -15.16
N MET A 307 19.76 4.51 -16.32
CA MET A 307 19.78 3.28 -17.10
C MET A 307 21.19 2.90 -17.55
N LYS A 308 22.00 3.86 -18.02
CA LYS A 308 23.41 3.61 -18.40
C LYS A 308 24.21 3.09 -17.20
N GLY A 309 24.13 3.76 -16.05
CA GLY A 309 24.88 3.36 -14.87
C GLY A 309 24.50 1.97 -14.35
N GLU A 310 23.22 1.59 -14.44
CA GLU A 310 22.74 0.34 -13.85
C GLU A 310 22.82 -0.86 -14.82
N MET A 311 22.77 -0.63 -16.14
CA MET A 311 22.81 -1.71 -17.14
C MET A 311 24.23 -2.09 -17.57
N VAL A 312 25.23 -1.19 -17.41
CA VAL A 312 26.62 -1.39 -17.88
C VAL A 312 27.57 -1.80 -16.73
N ALA A 313 27.09 -1.88 -15.48
CA ALA A 313 27.94 -2.21 -14.33
C ALA A 313 28.75 -3.52 -14.56
N GLU A 314 30.08 -3.40 -14.68
CA GLU A 314 30.97 -4.49 -15.09
C GLU A 314 31.20 -5.56 -14.02
N ASN A 315 31.05 -5.18 -12.73
CA ASN A 315 31.52 -6.02 -11.62
C ASN A 315 30.50 -6.99 -11.02
N ASP A 316 29.22 -6.86 -11.32
CA ASP A 316 28.18 -7.73 -10.78
C ASP A 316 27.05 -7.89 -11.83
N GLN A 317 27.29 -8.73 -12.84
CA GLN A 317 26.28 -8.96 -13.86
C GLN A 317 25.11 -9.70 -13.23
N PRO A 318 23.91 -9.09 -13.13
CA PRO A 318 22.74 -9.77 -12.59
C PRO A 318 22.23 -10.81 -13.58
N ASP A 319 21.50 -11.81 -13.08
CA ASP A 319 20.77 -12.77 -13.91
C ASP A 319 19.52 -12.15 -14.54
N ALA A 320 19.02 -11.08 -13.94
CA ALA A 320 17.93 -10.25 -14.47
C ALA A 320 17.93 -8.86 -13.85
N VAL A 321 17.37 -7.89 -14.59
CA VAL A 321 17.02 -6.56 -14.08
C VAL A 321 15.51 -6.42 -14.10
N ILE A 322 14.95 -6.05 -12.95
CA ILE A 322 13.52 -5.80 -12.78
C ILE A 322 13.33 -4.33 -12.41
N ILE A 323 12.56 -3.63 -13.20
CA ILE A 323 12.17 -2.26 -12.90
C ILE A 323 10.74 -2.29 -12.38
N ALA A 324 10.43 -1.60 -11.29
CA ALA A 324 9.09 -1.51 -10.73
C ALA A 324 8.71 -0.05 -10.47
N GLY A 325 7.47 0.29 -10.68
CA GLY A 325 6.98 1.63 -10.38
C GLY A 325 5.84 2.09 -11.27
N PRO A 326 5.26 3.26 -10.98
CA PRO A 326 4.24 3.86 -11.82
C PRO A 326 4.82 4.36 -13.14
N LYS A 327 3.94 4.56 -14.11
CA LYS A 327 4.27 5.21 -15.38
C LYS A 327 4.90 6.58 -15.16
N VAL A 328 5.91 6.86 -15.97
CA VAL A 328 6.59 8.15 -15.98
C VAL A 328 6.28 8.89 -17.27
N MET A 329 5.66 10.05 -17.14
CA MET A 329 5.47 10.99 -18.23
C MET A 329 6.64 11.98 -18.22
N LEU A 330 7.35 12.07 -19.35
CA LEU A 330 8.36 13.08 -19.59
C LEU A 330 7.88 14.02 -20.69
N ASP A 331 8.33 15.26 -20.66
CA ASP A 331 8.01 16.26 -21.70
C ASP A 331 8.53 15.84 -23.06
N ASP A 332 9.71 15.22 -23.08
CA ASP A 332 10.32 14.67 -24.29
C ASP A 332 10.42 13.14 -24.22
N SER A 333 10.23 12.50 -25.37
CA SER A 333 10.49 11.07 -25.47
C SER A 333 11.99 10.79 -25.30
N LEU A 334 12.33 9.72 -24.56
CA LEU A 334 13.70 9.27 -24.42
C LEU A 334 14.29 8.98 -25.84
N PRO A 335 15.32 9.73 -26.26
CA PRO A 335 15.89 9.50 -27.60
C PRO A 335 16.47 8.10 -27.68
N PRO A 336 16.19 7.33 -28.75
CA PRO A 336 16.81 6.00 -28.95
C PRO A 336 18.33 6.03 -28.89
N GLU A 337 18.94 7.15 -29.32
CA GLU A 337 20.39 7.37 -29.28
C GLU A 337 20.92 7.42 -27.84
N ALA A 338 20.15 7.91 -26.89
CA ALA A 338 20.58 8.04 -25.51
C ALA A 338 20.91 6.69 -24.85
N LEU A 339 20.35 5.60 -25.34
CA LEU A 339 20.55 4.25 -24.79
C LEU A 339 21.36 3.33 -25.75
N LYS A 340 21.78 3.83 -26.94
CA LYS A 340 22.53 3.02 -27.91
C LYS A 340 23.85 2.50 -27.36
N ASP A 341 24.51 3.30 -26.53
CA ASP A 341 25.82 2.93 -25.97
C ASP A 341 25.73 1.74 -24.99
N ILE A 342 24.53 1.42 -24.47
CA ILE A 342 24.32 0.27 -23.61
C ILE A 342 24.35 -1.04 -24.38
N GLY A 343 23.93 -0.99 -25.65
CA GLY A 343 23.77 -2.18 -26.47
C GLY A 343 22.61 -3.08 -25.98
N GLU A 344 22.67 -4.35 -26.37
CA GLU A 344 21.70 -5.35 -25.90
C GLU A 344 22.21 -5.97 -24.59
N PRO A 345 21.49 -5.84 -23.46
CA PRO A 345 21.88 -6.47 -22.21
C PRO A 345 21.98 -7.99 -22.35
N LYS A 346 22.97 -8.60 -21.70
CA LYS A 346 23.16 -10.07 -21.68
C LYS A 346 22.18 -10.80 -20.78
N PHE A 347 21.36 -10.08 -20.07
CA PHE A 347 20.35 -10.56 -19.13
C PHE A 347 18.97 -10.04 -19.50
N PRO A 348 17.89 -10.74 -19.16
CA PRO A 348 16.54 -10.26 -19.40
C PRO A 348 16.21 -9.04 -18.54
N VAL A 349 15.44 -8.12 -19.12
CA VAL A 349 14.96 -6.90 -18.47
C VAL A 349 13.45 -6.94 -18.40
N PHE A 350 12.90 -6.68 -17.22
CA PHE A 350 11.47 -6.70 -16.96
C PHE A 350 11.01 -5.37 -16.37
N TYR A 351 9.79 -4.98 -16.68
CA TYR A 351 9.15 -3.83 -16.08
C TYR A 351 7.80 -4.21 -15.48
N MET A 352 7.68 -4.08 -14.19
CA MET A 352 6.44 -4.19 -13.43
C MET A 352 5.81 -2.80 -13.31
N ASN A 353 5.01 -2.45 -14.31
CA ASN A 353 4.34 -1.16 -14.41
C ASN A 353 3.14 -1.13 -13.45
N TYR A 354 3.35 -0.53 -12.27
CA TYR A 354 2.30 -0.34 -11.28
C TYR A 354 1.32 0.75 -11.73
N ASN A 355 0.08 0.34 -12.03
CA ASN A 355 -0.94 1.22 -12.56
C ASN A 355 -2.35 0.71 -12.21
N VAL A 356 -2.90 1.14 -11.08
CA VAL A 356 -4.24 0.69 -10.62
C VAL A 356 -5.37 1.19 -11.50
N ASN A 357 -5.15 2.25 -12.27
CA ASN A 357 -6.15 2.77 -13.20
C ASN A 357 -5.54 3.03 -14.60
N PRO A 358 -5.31 1.97 -15.41
CA PRO A 358 -4.68 2.10 -16.72
C PRO A 358 -5.42 3.03 -17.68
N GLN A 359 -6.73 3.17 -17.53
CA GLN A 359 -7.55 4.04 -18.40
C GLN A 359 -7.37 5.53 -18.08
N ALA A 360 -7.10 5.86 -16.81
CA ALA A 360 -6.81 7.24 -16.40
C ALA A 360 -5.40 7.71 -16.81
N ASN A 361 -4.51 6.76 -17.14
CA ASN A 361 -3.11 7.02 -17.45
C ASN A 361 -2.76 6.55 -18.88
N PRO A 362 -3.34 7.15 -19.94
CA PRO A 362 -3.15 6.69 -21.33
C PRO A 362 -1.84 7.16 -21.97
N TRP A 363 -1.07 8.03 -21.31
CA TRP A 363 0.17 8.59 -21.87
C TRP A 363 1.27 7.58 -22.03
N ARG A 364 2.24 7.94 -22.87
CA ARG A 364 3.45 7.14 -23.07
C ARG A 364 4.27 7.08 -21.79
N ASP A 365 4.77 5.90 -21.50
CA ASP A 365 5.63 5.63 -20.37
C ASP A 365 7.10 5.68 -20.80
N ALA A 366 7.87 6.56 -20.17
CA ALA A 366 9.29 6.71 -20.47
C ALA A 366 10.10 5.47 -20.05
N ILE A 367 9.77 4.89 -18.87
CA ILE A 367 10.42 3.65 -18.39
C ILE A 367 10.07 2.49 -19.33
N GLY A 368 8.80 2.32 -19.69
CA GLY A 368 8.38 1.30 -20.63
C GLY A 368 9.05 1.44 -22.00
N SER A 369 9.28 2.67 -22.45
CA SER A 369 10.02 2.95 -23.71
C SER A 369 11.49 2.54 -23.59
N ALA A 370 12.15 2.83 -22.46
CA ALA A 370 13.51 2.40 -22.20
C ALA A 370 13.64 0.88 -22.17
N VAL A 371 12.73 0.19 -21.47
CA VAL A 371 12.71 -1.27 -21.39
C VAL A 371 12.54 -1.92 -22.77
N LYS A 372 11.68 -1.36 -23.62
CA LYS A 372 11.52 -1.83 -25.01
C LYS A 372 12.80 -1.70 -25.84
N SER A 373 13.62 -0.66 -25.60
CA SER A 373 14.92 -0.50 -26.26
C SER A 373 15.89 -1.63 -25.93
N PHE A 374 15.74 -2.24 -24.75
CA PHE A 374 16.49 -3.40 -24.29
C PHE A 374 15.86 -4.75 -24.68
N LYS A 375 14.83 -4.75 -25.51
CA LYS A 375 14.00 -5.93 -25.83
C LYS A 375 13.37 -6.58 -24.58
N GLY A 376 13.19 -5.78 -23.53
CA GLY A 376 12.57 -6.22 -22.29
C GLY A 376 11.06 -6.41 -22.38
N ALA A 377 10.49 -7.03 -21.36
CA ALA A 377 9.06 -7.29 -21.24
C ALA A 377 8.43 -6.40 -20.18
N GLU A 378 7.23 -5.87 -20.48
CA GLU A 378 6.44 -5.04 -19.58
C GLU A 378 5.21 -5.81 -19.08
N PHE A 379 4.94 -5.75 -17.79
CA PHE A 379 3.78 -6.31 -17.12
C PHE A 379 3.02 -5.19 -16.38
N THR A 380 1.75 -5.00 -16.71
CA THR A 380 0.91 -4.00 -16.03
C THR A 380 0.33 -4.61 -14.76
N ILE A 381 0.63 -4.00 -13.63
CA ILE A 381 0.19 -4.43 -12.30
C ILE A 381 -0.91 -3.49 -11.83
N SER A 382 -2.17 -3.88 -12.07
CA SER A 382 -3.35 -3.10 -11.68
C SER A 382 -4.06 -3.70 -10.47
N ARG A 383 -3.87 -4.99 -10.22
CA ARG A 383 -4.52 -5.76 -9.15
C ARG A 383 -3.55 -6.75 -8.56
N PRO A 384 -3.81 -7.26 -7.35
CA PRO A 384 -2.98 -8.28 -6.70
C PRO A 384 -2.71 -9.50 -7.58
N ARG A 385 -3.74 -10.00 -8.29
CA ARG A 385 -3.55 -11.11 -9.22
C ARG A 385 -2.53 -10.84 -10.32
N ASP A 386 -2.51 -9.61 -10.82
CA ASP A 386 -1.60 -9.25 -11.92
C ASP A 386 -0.15 -9.31 -11.42
N LEU A 387 0.09 -8.96 -10.14
CA LEU A 387 1.39 -9.12 -9.48
C LEU A 387 1.79 -10.59 -9.38
N PHE A 388 0.90 -11.45 -8.90
CA PHE A 388 1.17 -12.88 -8.73
C PHE A 388 1.55 -13.57 -10.04
N PHE A 389 0.74 -13.39 -11.09
CA PHE A 389 0.99 -14.01 -12.38
C PHE A 389 2.19 -13.39 -13.12
N ALA A 390 2.38 -12.07 -13.05
CA ALA A 390 3.55 -11.41 -13.62
C ALA A 390 4.84 -11.93 -12.98
N TRP A 391 4.86 -12.06 -11.64
CA TRP A 391 6.01 -12.59 -10.93
C TRP A 391 6.33 -14.02 -11.34
N SER A 392 5.32 -14.88 -11.39
CA SER A 392 5.46 -16.26 -11.84
C SER A 392 6.07 -16.37 -13.24
N GLU A 393 5.59 -15.52 -14.18
CA GLU A 393 6.09 -15.49 -15.56
C GLU A 393 7.52 -14.91 -15.63
N ILE A 394 7.82 -13.85 -14.90
CA ILE A 394 9.15 -13.25 -14.83
C ILE A 394 10.15 -14.29 -14.35
N MET A 395 9.86 -14.97 -13.25
CA MET A 395 10.74 -16.01 -12.70
C MET A 395 10.92 -17.18 -13.66
N GLY A 396 9.86 -17.62 -14.35
CA GLY A 396 9.97 -18.64 -15.39
C GLY A 396 10.93 -18.24 -16.49
N ARG A 397 10.89 -16.99 -16.93
CA ARG A 397 11.80 -16.46 -17.98
C ARG A 397 13.24 -16.32 -17.50
N ILE A 398 13.47 -15.89 -16.23
CA ILE A 398 14.81 -15.79 -15.64
C ILE A 398 15.45 -17.16 -15.57
N VAL A 399 14.75 -18.15 -14.99
CA VAL A 399 15.23 -19.54 -14.86
C VAL A 399 15.53 -20.14 -16.23
N LYS A 400 14.65 -19.93 -17.21
CA LYS A 400 14.87 -20.38 -18.59
C LYS A 400 16.09 -19.71 -19.22
N SER A 401 16.28 -18.44 -19.01
CA SER A 401 17.44 -17.68 -19.54
C SER A 401 18.75 -18.19 -18.95
N LYS A 402 18.79 -18.41 -17.64
CA LYS A 402 20.03 -18.82 -16.94
C LYS A 402 20.37 -20.28 -17.10
N PHE A 403 19.37 -21.17 -17.03
CA PHE A 403 19.59 -22.62 -16.94
C PHE A 403 19.14 -23.40 -18.18
N GLY A 404 18.51 -22.77 -19.16
CA GLY A 404 17.99 -23.43 -20.36
C GLY A 404 16.87 -24.43 -20.09
N ARG A 405 16.29 -24.45 -18.88
CA ARG A 405 15.23 -25.37 -18.44
C ARG A 405 13.89 -24.65 -18.30
N THR A 406 12.82 -25.32 -18.69
CA THR A 406 11.48 -24.91 -18.27
C THR A 406 11.34 -25.30 -16.80
N PRO A 407 10.97 -24.38 -15.87
CA PRO A 407 10.78 -24.74 -14.47
C PRO A 407 9.70 -25.82 -14.37
N PRO A 408 9.83 -26.78 -13.47
CA PRO A 408 8.72 -27.67 -13.15
C PRO A 408 7.54 -26.81 -12.67
N VAL A 409 6.36 -27.07 -13.22
CA VAL A 409 5.11 -26.49 -12.72
C VAL A 409 5.05 -26.86 -11.24
N ALA A 410 5.04 -25.86 -10.34
CA ALA A 410 4.91 -26.11 -8.92
C ALA A 410 3.62 -26.92 -8.70
N SER A 411 3.79 -28.19 -8.42
CA SER A 411 2.71 -29.02 -7.91
C SER A 411 2.41 -28.46 -6.52
N SER A 412 1.26 -27.81 -6.40
CA SER A 412 0.73 -27.37 -5.10
C SER A 412 0.70 -28.56 -4.15
N PRO A 413 1.14 -28.38 -2.89
CA PRO A 413 0.95 -29.36 -1.84
C PRO A 413 -0.53 -29.54 -1.48
#